data_c665aa65ef0b96a27357508525a1a398
#
_entry.id   c665aa65ef0b96a27357508525a1a398
#
_cell.length_a   1.000
_cell.length_b   1.000
_cell.length_c   1.000
_cell.angle_alpha   90.00
_cell.angle_beta   90.00
_cell.angle_gamma   90.00
#
_symmetry.space_group_name_H-M   'P 1'
#
loop_
_entity.id
_entity.type
_entity.pdbx_description
1 polymer ?
#
loop_
_entity_poly.entity_id
_entity_poly.type
_entity_poly.pdbx_seq_one_letter_code
_entity_poly.pdbx_strand_id
1 'polypeptide(L)'
;MNRLPLKLVGIVVALILVVSLAPFGTVPAGYRGVMTTFGSPSSEVLSEGIHFRIPLAQKLNLVNVSIQKGEGDGDAASRDLQTVHTRVALNYHVKPEAAMTVFRDLGNEPGTRMIVPSVQEAVKAVTARFTAEELIAKRTDVRDQIVAQLRERLARHGIVVDEFSIVNFNFSRSFNEAIEAKTTAEQLKLKAERDLQRIEVEAKQRVAQAKAEAESLAVQRQQVTPELIRLREMENQRQAIEKWDGKLPNVAGGAIPFINVSNSK
;
A
#
# COMPACT_ATOMS: atom_id res chain seq x y z
N MET A 1 -9.38 33.70 72.74
CA MET A 1 -9.49 32.38 72.07
C MET A 1 -10.99 32.08 71.92
N ASN A 2 -11.57 32.37 70.75
CA ASN A 2 -12.99 32.13 70.44
C ASN A 2 -13.24 30.63 70.38
N ARG A 3 -13.90 30.10 71.38
CA ARG A 3 -14.46 28.73 71.32
C ARG A 3 -15.60 28.73 70.29
N LEU A 4 -15.34 28.24 69.10
CA LEU A 4 -16.44 27.95 68.19
C LEU A 4 -17.48 27.14 68.92
N PRO A 5 -18.77 27.55 68.94
CA PRO A 5 -19.81 26.81 69.66
C PRO A 5 -19.86 25.38 69.13
N LEU A 6 -19.85 24.42 70.04
CA LEU A 6 -19.80 22.98 69.68
C LEU A 6 -20.92 22.56 68.69
N LYS A 7 -22.02 23.27 68.64
CA LYS A 7 -23.07 23.14 67.61
C LYS A 7 -22.61 23.50 66.20
N LEU A 8 -21.73 24.52 66.04
CA LEU A 8 -21.22 24.94 64.76
C LEU A 8 -20.21 23.90 64.23
N VAL A 9 -19.39 23.35 65.11
CA VAL A 9 -18.47 22.25 64.77
C VAL A 9 -19.25 21.02 64.32
N GLY A 10 -20.33 20.68 65.05
CA GLY A 10 -21.21 19.55 64.68
C GLY A 10 -21.88 19.74 63.32
N ILE A 11 -22.33 20.96 63.01
CA ILE A 11 -22.94 21.27 61.71
C ILE A 11 -21.90 21.18 60.59
N VAL A 12 -20.68 21.68 60.80
CA VAL A 12 -19.61 21.59 59.82
C VAL A 12 -19.19 20.15 59.56
N VAL A 13 -19.06 19.34 60.61
CA VAL A 13 -18.76 17.91 60.50
C VAL A 13 -19.89 17.17 59.78
N ALA A 14 -21.17 17.46 60.10
CA ALA A 14 -22.32 16.89 59.39
C ALA A 14 -22.33 17.30 57.90
N LEU A 15 -22.02 18.56 57.59
CA LEU A 15 -21.95 19.05 56.21
C LEU A 15 -20.80 18.37 55.42
N ILE A 16 -19.63 18.22 56.02
CA ILE A 16 -18.50 17.49 55.44
C ILE A 16 -18.86 16.04 55.19
N LEU A 17 -19.59 15.40 56.13
CA LEU A 17 -20.01 14.03 56.01
C LEU A 17 -21.05 13.86 54.89
N VAL A 18 -21.99 14.78 54.73
CA VAL A 18 -22.97 14.80 53.62
C VAL A 18 -22.28 15.05 52.29
N VAL A 19 -21.30 15.96 52.23
CA VAL A 19 -20.55 16.23 50.99
C VAL A 19 -19.63 15.07 50.64
N SER A 20 -19.00 14.41 51.61
CA SER A 20 -18.14 13.24 51.35
C SER A 20 -18.91 11.98 50.96
N LEU A 21 -20.20 11.88 51.34
CA LEU A 21 -21.12 10.87 50.88
C LEU A 21 -21.83 11.25 49.57
N ALA A 22 -21.32 12.17 48.78
CA ALA A 22 -21.95 12.72 47.56
C ALA A 22 -22.85 11.69 46.84
N PRO A 23 -24.18 11.85 46.86
CA PRO A 23 -25.11 10.87 46.30
C PRO A 23 -25.22 10.96 44.79
N PHE A 24 -24.35 11.74 44.18
CA PHE A 24 -24.35 11.95 42.73
C PHE A 24 -23.09 11.38 42.07
N GLY A 25 -23.26 10.76 40.90
CA GLY A 25 -22.21 10.35 40.02
C GLY A 25 -22.38 11.02 38.69
N THR A 26 -21.27 11.41 38.06
CA THR A 26 -21.27 12.06 36.75
C THR A 26 -20.75 11.08 35.70
N VAL A 27 -21.47 10.95 34.58
CA VAL A 27 -21.07 10.22 33.39
C VAL A 27 -20.62 11.26 32.35
N PRO A 28 -19.33 11.34 32.04
CA PRO A 28 -18.83 12.29 31.02
C PRO A 28 -19.24 11.85 29.63
N ALA A 29 -19.14 12.79 28.67
CA ALA A 29 -19.34 12.52 27.25
C ALA A 29 -18.37 11.44 26.73
N GLY A 30 -18.85 10.56 25.85
CA GLY A 30 -18.10 9.41 25.35
C GLY A 30 -18.04 8.21 26.30
N TYR A 31 -18.76 8.26 27.42
CA TYR A 31 -18.90 7.15 28.38
C TYR A 31 -20.35 6.76 28.58
N ARG A 32 -20.55 5.53 29.07
CA ARG A 32 -21.80 5.06 29.62
C ARG A 32 -21.57 4.60 31.05
N GLY A 33 -22.55 4.88 31.90
CA GLY A 33 -22.52 4.49 33.30
C GLY A 33 -23.14 3.10 33.49
N VAL A 34 -22.45 2.21 34.20
CA VAL A 34 -22.99 0.95 34.66
C VAL A 34 -23.03 1.01 36.18
N MET A 35 -24.27 1.05 36.74
CA MET A 35 -24.45 1.04 38.18
C MET A 35 -24.29 -0.37 38.71
N THR A 36 -23.46 -0.54 39.73
CA THR A 36 -23.38 -1.80 40.46
C THR A 36 -23.90 -1.61 41.87
N THR A 37 -24.83 -2.49 42.33
CA THR A 37 -25.37 -2.49 43.68
C THR A 37 -24.81 -3.69 44.44
N PHE A 38 -24.03 -3.45 45.48
CA PHE A 38 -23.27 -4.48 46.22
C PHE A 38 -22.48 -5.44 45.29
N GLY A 39 -21.90 -4.87 44.19
CA GLY A 39 -21.13 -5.64 43.25
C GLY A 39 -21.92 -6.24 42.05
N SER A 40 -23.24 -6.31 42.14
CA SER A 40 -24.09 -6.80 41.05
C SER A 40 -24.42 -5.68 40.09
N PRO A 41 -24.12 -5.83 38.76
CA PRO A 41 -24.43 -4.81 37.77
C PRO A 41 -25.95 -4.70 37.55
N SER A 42 -26.44 -3.46 37.48
CA SER A 42 -27.81 -3.17 37.08
C SER A 42 -27.99 -3.44 35.57
N SER A 43 -29.21 -3.81 35.18
CA SER A 43 -29.56 -3.99 33.75
C SER A 43 -29.64 -2.68 32.99
N GLU A 44 -29.74 -1.57 33.65
CA GLU A 44 -29.88 -0.26 33.04
C GLU A 44 -28.52 0.39 32.80
N VAL A 45 -28.30 0.86 31.55
CA VAL A 45 -27.13 1.63 31.12
C VAL A 45 -27.46 3.12 31.25
N LEU A 46 -26.70 3.83 32.08
CA LEU A 46 -26.90 5.24 32.32
C LEU A 46 -26.25 6.07 31.17
N SER A 47 -27.02 7.04 30.68
CA SER A 47 -26.54 8.01 29.68
C SER A 47 -25.58 9.03 30.31
N GLU A 48 -25.03 9.89 29.48
CA GLU A 48 -24.21 11.03 29.90
C GLU A 48 -25.01 11.95 30.82
N GLY A 49 -24.36 12.55 31.81
CA GLY A 49 -24.98 13.47 32.73
C GLY A 49 -24.77 13.11 34.21
N ILE A 50 -25.61 13.68 35.07
CA ILE A 50 -25.59 13.48 36.53
C ILE A 50 -26.63 12.44 36.90
N HIS A 51 -26.22 11.43 37.66
CA HIS A 51 -27.08 10.35 38.11
C HIS A 51 -27.00 10.22 39.63
N PHE A 52 -28.15 9.92 40.20
CA PHE A 52 -28.25 9.65 41.64
C PHE A 52 -27.72 8.24 41.93
N ARG A 53 -26.90 8.12 42.98
CA ARG A 53 -26.44 6.83 43.52
C ARG A 53 -26.60 6.78 45.03
N ILE A 54 -26.87 5.62 45.56
CA ILE A 54 -26.88 5.39 47.00
C ILE A 54 -25.43 5.16 47.45
N PRO A 55 -24.85 6.10 48.24
CA PRO A 55 -23.51 5.91 48.79
C PRO A 55 -23.41 4.59 49.56
N LEU A 56 -22.22 3.97 49.54
CA LEU A 56 -21.90 2.68 50.16
C LEU A 56 -22.56 1.45 49.50
N ALA A 57 -23.78 1.55 48.97
CA ALA A 57 -24.47 0.44 48.30
C ALA A 57 -24.21 0.39 46.80
N GLN A 58 -24.10 1.55 46.17
CA GLN A 58 -24.00 1.66 44.73
C GLN A 58 -22.65 2.28 44.27
N LYS A 59 -22.07 1.69 43.24
CA LYS A 59 -20.88 2.19 42.58
C LYS A 59 -21.19 2.44 41.08
N LEU A 60 -20.85 3.63 40.60
CA LEU A 60 -20.93 3.98 39.21
C LEU A 60 -19.62 3.58 38.51
N ASN A 61 -19.69 2.70 37.52
CA ASN A 61 -18.57 2.30 36.69
C ASN A 61 -18.76 2.92 35.33
N LEU A 62 -17.68 3.50 34.79
CA LEU A 62 -17.68 4.18 33.48
C LEU A 62 -17.13 3.22 32.43
N VAL A 63 -17.92 2.99 31.40
CA VAL A 63 -17.50 2.23 30.22
C VAL A 63 -17.27 3.22 29.05
N ASN A 64 -16.09 3.22 28.50
CA ASN A 64 -15.75 4.07 27.34
C ASN A 64 -16.45 3.53 26.09
N VAL A 65 -17.30 4.36 25.48
CA VAL A 65 -18.02 4.05 24.23
C VAL A 65 -17.54 4.90 23.06
N SER A 66 -16.54 5.76 23.28
CA SER A 66 -15.89 6.48 22.19
C SER A 66 -14.99 5.54 21.35
N ILE A 67 -14.60 6.01 20.18
CA ILE A 67 -13.66 5.27 19.34
C ILE A 67 -12.30 5.17 20.04
N GLN A 68 -11.84 3.94 20.19
CA GLN A 68 -10.57 3.59 20.83
C GLN A 68 -9.66 2.91 19.80
N LYS A 69 -8.37 3.09 19.98
CA LYS A 69 -7.35 2.41 19.19
C LYS A 69 -6.85 1.18 19.95
N GLY A 70 -6.86 0.03 19.29
CA GLY A 70 -6.17 -1.17 19.70
C GLY A 70 -5.02 -1.45 18.75
N GLU A 71 -3.88 -1.79 19.27
CA GLU A 71 -2.74 -2.29 18.49
C GLU A 71 -2.46 -3.73 18.92
N GLY A 72 -2.10 -4.55 17.96
CA GLY A 72 -1.70 -5.93 18.22
C GLY A 72 -0.53 -6.32 17.34
N ASP A 73 0.46 -6.93 17.94
CA ASP A 73 1.50 -7.65 17.21
C ASP A 73 1.04 -9.11 17.11
N GLY A 74 1.15 -9.68 15.90
CA GLY A 74 0.78 -11.06 15.63
C GLY A 74 1.93 -11.82 14.98
N ASP A 75 2.39 -12.87 15.65
CA ASP A 75 3.26 -13.85 15.05
C ASP A 75 2.39 -14.95 14.45
N ALA A 76 2.53 -15.17 13.17
CA ALA A 76 1.74 -16.15 12.43
C ALA A 76 2.62 -16.93 11.46
N ALA A 77 2.09 -18.03 10.94
CA ALA A 77 2.69 -18.74 9.83
C ALA A 77 1.81 -18.58 8.59
N SER A 78 2.44 -18.42 7.44
CA SER A 78 1.78 -18.50 6.15
C SER A 78 1.49 -19.94 5.74
N ARG A 79 0.72 -20.14 4.66
CA ARG A 79 0.39 -21.48 4.13
C ARG A 79 1.65 -22.29 3.74
N ASP A 80 2.68 -21.60 3.30
CA ASP A 80 4.00 -22.17 2.95
C ASP A 80 4.97 -22.20 4.12
N LEU A 81 4.44 -22.14 5.37
CA LEU A 81 5.18 -22.27 6.63
C LEU A 81 6.26 -21.21 6.86
N GLN A 82 6.14 -20.05 6.21
CA GLN A 82 7.01 -18.93 6.51
C GLN A 82 6.52 -18.19 7.75
N THR A 83 7.44 -17.84 8.64
CA THR A 83 7.13 -17.01 9.81
C THR A 83 6.85 -15.58 9.36
N VAL A 84 5.70 -15.05 9.80
CA VAL A 84 5.21 -13.73 9.48
C VAL A 84 5.01 -12.96 10.77
N HIS A 85 5.77 -11.90 10.97
CA HIS A 85 5.55 -10.94 12.04
C HIS A 85 4.71 -9.79 11.48
N THR A 86 3.52 -9.60 12.02
CA THR A 86 2.63 -8.53 11.57
C THR A 86 2.25 -7.62 12.72
N ARG A 87 2.19 -6.33 12.43
CA ARG A 87 1.60 -5.33 13.32
C ARG A 87 0.33 -4.80 12.70
N VAL A 88 -0.73 -4.77 13.50
CA VAL A 88 -2.05 -4.30 13.08
C VAL A 88 -2.58 -3.24 14.02
N ALA A 89 -3.33 -2.31 13.48
CA ALA A 89 -4.06 -1.30 14.22
C ALA A 89 -5.55 -1.47 13.97
N LEU A 90 -6.33 -1.40 15.02
CA LEU A 90 -7.78 -1.54 15.01
C LEU A 90 -8.41 -0.36 15.73
N ASN A 91 -9.29 0.37 15.05
CA ASN A 91 -10.17 1.34 15.69
C ASN A 91 -11.52 0.65 15.96
N TYR A 92 -11.98 0.74 17.18
CA TYR A 92 -13.20 0.11 17.61
C TYR A 92 -13.93 0.97 18.66
N HIS A 93 -15.22 0.74 18.79
CA HIS A 93 -16.00 1.30 19.90
C HIS A 93 -16.97 0.27 20.46
N VAL A 94 -17.38 0.49 21.71
CA VAL A 94 -18.42 -0.31 22.37
C VAL A 94 -19.77 0.31 22.04
N LYS A 95 -20.73 -0.50 21.60
CA LYS A 95 -22.12 -0.02 21.42
C LYS A 95 -22.65 0.49 22.76
N PRO A 96 -23.24 1.69 22.81
CA PRO A 96 -23.78 2.24 24.06
C PRO A 96 -24.71 1.29 24.80
N GLU A 97 -25.56 0.57 24.07
CA GLU A 97 -26.54 -0.39 24.63
C GLU A 97 -25.86 -1.64 25.19
N ALA A 98 -24.68 -1.98 24.69
CA ALA A 98 -23.92 -3.16 25.11
C ALA A 98 -22.95 -2.87 26.27
N ALA A 99 -22.89 -1.63 26.77
CA ALA A 99 -21.93 -1.23 27.80
C ALA A 99 -22.04 -2.11 29.07
N MET A 100 -23.24 -2.48 29.48
CA MET A 100 -23.46 -3.36 30.63
C MET A 100 -22.92 -4.78 30.39
N THR A 101 -23.17 -5.33 29.19
CA THR A 101 -22.68 -6.67 28.81
C THR A 101 -21.16 -6.68 28.75
N VAL A 102 -20.56 -5.67 28.11
CA VAL A 102 -19.09 -5.49 28.02
C VAL A 102 -18.51 -5.38 29.44
N PHE A 103 -19.12 -4.56 30.30
CA PHE A 103 -18.64 -4.40 31.66
C PHE A 103 -18.71 -5.71 32.47
N ARG A 104 -19.80 -6.45 32.35
CA ARG A 104 -19.99 -7.73 33.05
C ARG A 104 -19.00 -8.80 32.56
N ASP A 105 -18.82 -8.93 31.26
CA ASP A 105 -18.07 -10.03 30.68
C ASP A 105 -16.56 -9.71 30.57
N LEU A 106 -16.20 -8.45 30.32
CA LEU A 106 -14.82 -8.01 30.04
C LEU A 106 -14.28 -7.00 31.08
N GLY A 107 -15.13 -6.45 31.92
CA GLY A 107 -14.77 -5.39 32.86
C GLY A 107 -14.53 -4.07 32.11
N ASN A 108 -13.58 -3.26 32.62
CA ASN A 108 -13.22 -1.96 31.99
C ASN A 108 -12.08 -2.08 30.96
N GLU A 109 -11.66 -3.29 30.61
CA GLU A 109 -10.50 -3.54 29.77
C GLU A 109 -10.83 -4.42 28.55
N PRO A 110 -11.78 -4.04 27.69
CA PRO A 110 -12.12 -4.83 26.51
C PRO A 110 -10.93 -4.96 25.54
N GLY A 111 -10.05 -3.97 25.50
CA GLY A 111 -8.86 -3.98 24.66
C GLY A 111 -7.95 -5.17 24.92
N THR A 112 -7.49 -5.33 26.16
CA THR A 112 -6.56 -6.39 26.56
C THR A 112 -7.20 -7.76 26.63
N ARG A 113 -8.45 -7.83 27.09
CA ARG A 113 -9.14 -9.11 27.34
C ARG A 113 -9.79 -9.72 26.10
N MET A 114 -10.20 -8.91 25.15
CA MET A 114 -10.94 -9.39 23.97
C MET A 114 -10.33 -8.95 22.65
N ILE A 115 -9.98 -7.67 22.50
CA ILE A 115 -9.51 -7.13 21.21
C ILE A 115 -8.18 -7.77 20.80
N VAL A 116 -7.16 -7.68 21.64
CA VAL A 116 -5.82 -8.20 21.31
C VAL A 116 -5.86 -9.70 21.00
N PRO A 117 -6.46 -10.59 21.83
CA PRO A 117 -6.57 -12.01 21.49
C PRO A 117 -7.37 -12.28 20.21
N SER A 118 -8.45 -11.52 19.96
CA SER A 118 -9.27 -11.70 18.76
C SER A 118 -8.52 -11.30 17.51
N VAL A 119 -7.74 -10.23 17.55
CA VAL A 119 -6.88 -9.80 16.46
C VAL A 119 -5.82 -10.86 16.16
N GLN A 120 -5.13 -11.35 17.17
CA GLN A 120 -4.10 -12.39 16.98
C GLN A 120 -4.68 -13.66 16.36
N GLU A 121 -5.85 -14.09 16.83
CA GLU A 121 -6.54 -15.27 16.30
C GLU A 121 -6.96 -15.07 14.83
N ALA A 122 -7.59 -13.92 14.51
CA ALA A 122 -8.03 -13.62 13.16
C ALA A 122 -6.84 -13.52 12.19
N VAL A 123 -5.75 -12.88 12.62
CA VAL A 123 -4.51 -12.80 11.84
C VAL A 123 -3.97 -14.19 11.56
N LYS A 124 -3.79 -15.04 12.60
CA LYS A 124 -3.29 -16.41 12.42
C LYS A 124 -4.17 -17.25 11.49
N ALA A 125 -5.50 -17.17 11.66
CA ALA A 125 -6.44 -17.93 10.87
C ALA A 125 -6.44 -17.52 9.38
N VAL A 126 -6.25 -16.23 9.08
CA VAL A 126 -6.25 -15.74 7.71
C VAL A 126 -4.89 -15.94 7.06
N THR A 127 -3.77 -15.60 7.72
CA THR A 127 -2.43 -15.75 7.16
C THR A 127 -2.12 -17.18 6.78
N ALA A 128 -2.61 -18.17 7.54
CA ALA A 128 -2.46 -19.60 7.23
C ALA A 128 -3.14 -20.04 5.91
N ARG A 129 -3.99 -19.20 5.32
CA ARG A 129 -4.65 -19.50 4.03
C ARG A 129 -3.87 -18.97 2.82
N PHE A 130 -2.95 -18.05 3.02
CA PHE A 130 -2.18 -17.39 1.98
C PHE A 130 -0.71 -17.77 2.05
N THR A 131 -0.04 -17.85 0.90
CA THR A 131 1.43 -17.92 0.87
C THR A 131 2.03 -16.57 1.26
N ALA A 132 3.30 -16.56 1.64
CA ALA A 132 4.00 -15.32 1.98
C ALA A 132 4.01 -14.32 0.81
N GLU A 133 4.13 -14.80 -0.43
CA GLU A 133 4.03 -13.98 -1.64
C GLU A 133 2.61 -13.42 -1.83
N GLU A 134 1.57 -14.22 -1.58
CA GLU A 134 0.17 -13.78 -1.67
C GLU A 134 -0.18 -12.75 -0.57
N LEU A 135 0.39 -12.87 0.64
CA LEU A 135 0.20 -11.88 1.72
C LEU A 135 0.67 -10.47 1.31
N ILE A 136 1.69 -10.40 0.47
CA ILE A 136 2.21 -9.14 -0.08
C ILE A 136 1.34 -8.68 -1.26
N ALA A 137 1.10 -9.56 -2.23
CA ALA A 137 0.41 -9.22 -3.49
C ALA A 137 -1.10 -8.97 -3.31
N LYS A 138 -1.76 -9.72 -2.40
CA LYS A 138 -3.22 -9.67 -2.15
C LYS A 138 -3.54 -9.03 -0.80
N ARG A 139 -2.78 -8.03 -0.39
CA ARG A 139 -2.90 -7.39 0.94
C ARG A 139 -4.31 -6.91 1.26
N THR A 140 -5.03 -6.42 0.27
CA THR A 140 -6.41 -5.96 0.42
C THR A 140 -7.36 -7.11 0.77
N ASP A 141 -7.26 -8.24 0.07
CA ASP A 141 -8.09 -9.42 0.33
C ASP A 141 -7.83 -10.01 1.72
N VAL A 142 -6.55 -10.04 2.12
CA VAL A 142 -6.12 -10.48 3.46
C VAL A 142 -6.74 -9.59 4.53
N ARG A 143 -6.64 -8.27 4.37
CA ARG A 143 -7.24 -7.31 5.27
C ARG A 143 -8.75 -7.52 5.39
N ASP A 144 -9.45 -7.64 4.27
CA ASP A 144 -10.91 -7.75 4.24
C ASP A 144 -11.39 -9.04 4.91
N GLN A 145 -10.66 -10.15 4.76
CA GLN A 145 -10.96 -11.39 5.45
C GLN A 145 -10.71 -11.29 6.97
N ILE A 146 -9.64 -10.63 7.39
CA ILE A 146 -9.37 -10.38 8.82
C ILE A 146 -10.51 -9.52 9.41
N VAL A 147 -10.88 -8.43 8.73
CA VAL A 147 -11.97 -7.55 9.17
C VAL A 147 -13.29 -8.30 9.28
N ALA A 148 -13.64 -9.14 8.32
CA ALA A 148 -14.87 -9.93 8.36
C ALA A 148 -14.93 -10.84 9.59
N GLN A 149 -13.85 -11.56 9.89
CA GLN A 149 -13.77 -12.42 11.07
C GLN A 149 -13.83 -11.62 12.37
N LEU A 150 -13.13 -10.48 12.44
CA LEU A 150 -13.14 -9.62 13.61
C LEU A 150 -14.54 -9.04 13.86
N ARG A 151 -15.20 -8.54 12.82
CA ARG A 151 -16.56 -8.00 12.94
C ARG A 151 -17.54 -9.04 13.48
N GLU A 152 -17.53 -10.25 12.92
CA GLU A 152 -18.40 -11.33 13.39
C GLU A 152 -18.15 -11.68 14.86
N ARG A 153 -16.87 -11.81 15.24
CA ARG A 153 -16.50 -12.22 16.61
C ARG A 153 -16.81 -11.13 17.64
N LEU A 154 -16.44 -9.89 17.36
CA LEU A 154 -16.57 -8.76 18.27
C LEU A 154 -18.02 -8.27 18.39
N ALA A 155 -18.83 -8.40 17.32
CA ALA A 155 -20.23 -8.03 17.34
C ALA A 155 -21.05 -8.81 18.38
N ARG A 156 -20.68 -10.06 18.66
CA ARG A 156 -21.32 -10.90 19.69
C ARG A 156 -21.21 -10.31 21.10
N HIS A 157 -20.17 -9.50 21.33
CA HIS A 157 -19.92 -8.81 22.60
C HIS A 157 -20.29 -7.32 22.54
N GLY A 158 -20.99 -6.88 21.49
CA GLY A 158 -21.41 -5.48 21.36
C GLY A 158 -20.27 -4.51 21.02
N ILE A 159 -19.16 -5.01 20.48
CA ILE A 159 -18.03 -4.20 20.03
C ILE A 159 -18.08 -4.07 18.50
N VAL A 160 -17.97 -2.84 18.02
CA VAL A 160 -17.96 -2.52 16.58
C VAL A 160 -16.55 -2.25 16.12
N VAL A 161 -16.18 -2.83 14.98
CA VAL A 161 -14.93 -2.55 14.28
C VAL A 161 -15.18 -1.41 13.30
N ASP A 162 -14.62 -0.24 13.58
CA ASP A 162 -14.72 0.96 12.74
C ASP A 162 -13.72 0.88 11.59
N GLU A 163 -12.43 0.70 11.92
CA GLU A 163 -11.36 0.65 10.94
C GLU A 163 -10.31 -0.38 11.36
N PHE A 164 -9.73 -1.03 10.37
CA PHE A 164 -8.63 -1.97 10.58
C PHE A 164 -7.53 -1.72 9.54
N SER A 165 -6.30 -1.66 10.01
CA SER A 165 -5.14 -1.44 9.17
C SER A 165 -4.04 -2.45 9.51
N ILE A 166 -3.49 -3.07 8.47
CA ILE A 166 -2.27 -3.84 8.59
C ILE A 166 -1.11 -2.86 8.43
N VAL A 167 -0.32 -2.66 9.47
CA VAL A 167 0.81 -1.72 9.45
C VAL A 167 1.93 -2.29 8.59
N ASN A 168 2.36 -3.53 8.88
CA ASN A 168 3.40 -4.21 8.14
C ASN A 168 3.23 -5.74 8.16
N PHE A 169 3.88 -6.40 7.19
CA PHE A 169 4.26 -7.80 7.23
C PHE A 169 5.77 -7.88 7.17
N ASN A 170 6.38 -8.49 8.17
CA ASN A 170 7.81 -8.74 8.21
C ASN A 170 8.05 -10.25 8.09
N PHE A 171 8.86 -10.63 7.14
CA PHE A 171 9.27 -12.02 6.91
C PHE A 171 10.72 -12.24 7.38
N SER A 172 11.14 -13.49 7.42
CA SER A 172 12.53 -13.81 7.74
C SER A 172 13.49 -13.19 6.71
N ARG A 173 14.70 -12.89 7.15
CA ARG A 173 15.72 -12.31 6.26
C ARG A 173 16.03 -13.22 5.08
N SER A 174 16.15 -14.53 5.33
CA SER A 174 16.40 -15.53 4.28
C SER A 174 15.28 -15.59 3.24
N PHE A 175 14.02 -15.42 3.66
CA PHE A 175 12.88 -15.36 2.76
C PHE A 175 12.93 -14.09 1.88
N ASN A 176 13.20 -12.94 2.49
CA ASN A 176 13.31 -11.68 1.74
C ASN A 176 14.43 -11.75 0.68
N GLU A 177 15.61 -12.26 1.05
CA GLU A 177 16.73 -12.46 0.13
C GLU A 177 16.36 -13.43 -1.03
N ALA A 178 15.63 -14.51 -0.74
CA ALA A 178 15.16 -15.44 -1.77
C ALA A 178 14.14 -14.83 -2.73
N ILE A 179 13.20 -14.03 -2.22
CA ILE A 179 12.22 -13.30 -3.05
C ILE A 179 12.90 -12.26 -3.92
N GLU A 180 13.84 -11.50 -3.39
CA GLU A 180 14.63 -10.54 -4.16
C GLU A 180 15.42 -11.22 -5.29
N ALA A 181 16.07 -12.34 -5.00
CA ALA A 181 16.77 -13.13 -6.01
C ALA A 181 15.84 -13.68 -7.09
N LYS A 182 14.66 -14.21 -6.70
CA LYS A 182 13.63 -14.69 -7.62
C LYS A 182 13.14 -13.55 -8.53
N THR A 183 12.78 -12.42 -7.94
CA THR A 183 12.29 -11.26 -8.70
C THR A 183 13.34 -10.74 -9.66
N THR A 184 14.60 -10.68 -9.24
CA THR A 184 15.71 -10.27 -10.09
C THR A 184 15.88 -11.24 -11.27
N ALA A 185 15.84 -12.55 -11.03
CA ALA A 185 15.93 -13.55 -12.09
C ALA A 185 14.76 -13.47 -13.09
N GLU A 186 13.54 -13.25 -12.61
CA GLU A 186 12.35 -13.05 -13.45
C GLU A 186 12.47 -11.78 -14.31
N GLN A 187 12.94 -10.67 -13.74
CA GLN A 187 13.18 -9.43 -14.49
C GLN A 187 14.27 -9.58 -15.55
N LEU A 188 15.35 -10.31 -15.23
CA LEU A 188 16.41 -10.62 -16.21
C LEU A 188 15.89 -11.49 -17.35
N LYS A 189 15.06 -12.50 -17.04
CA LYS A 189 14.39 -13.33 -18.05
C LYS A 189 13.51 -12.50 -18.97
N LEU A 190 12.64 -11.67 -18.41
CA LEU A 190 11.75 -10.77 -19.17
C LEU A 190 12.55 -9.78 -20.05
N LYS A 191 13.66 -9.28 -19.53
CA LYS A 191 14.56 -8.42 -20.30
C LYS A 191 15.16 -9.17 -21.49
N ALA A 192 15.68 -10.38 -21.26
CA ALA A 192 16.26 -11.20 -22.32
C ALA A 192 15.23 -11.55 -23.42
N GLU A 193 13.98 -11.87 -23.03
CA GLU A 193 12.89 -12.12 -23.98
C GLU A 193 12.56 -10.88 -24.82
N ARG A 194 12.50 -9.70 -24.20
CA ARG A 194 12.27 -8.44 -24.91
C ARG A 194 13.44 -8.08 -25.84
N ASP A 195 14.67 -8.31 -25.40
CA ASP A 195 15.86 -8.08 -26.22
C ASP A 195 15.89 -9.02 -27.43
N LEU A 196 15.52 -10.28 -27.26
CA LEU A 196 15.37 -11.23 -28.37
C LEU A 196 14.32 -10.74 -29.39
N GLN A 197 13.12 -10.36 -28.91
CA GLN A 197 12.06 -9.82 -29.78
C GLN A 197 12.53 -8.57 -30.54
N ARG A 198 13.27 -7.68 -29.87
CA ARG A 198 13.84 -6.48 -30.49
C ARG A 198 14.81 -6.85 -31.61
N ILE A 199 15.74 -7.77 -31.35
CA ILE A 199 16.71 -8.25 -32.33
C ILE A 199 16.01 -8.89 -33.55
N GLU A 200 14.97 -9.70 -33.31
CA GLU A 200 14.19 -10.29 -34.42
C GLU A 200 13.46 -9.25 -35.25
N VAL A 201 12.88 -8.22 -34.63
CA VAL A 201 12.25 -7.10 -35.35
C VAL A 201 13.27 -6.30 -36.13
N GLU A 202 14.42 -5.96 -35.55
CA GLU A 202 15.50 -5.27 -36.21
C GLU A 202 16.04 -6.09 -37.40
N ALA A 203 16.22 -7.41 -37.25
CA ALA A 203 16.64 -8.27 -38.34
C ALA A 203 15.62 -8.28 -39.49
N LYS A 204 14.32 -8.39 -39.20
CA LYS A 204 13.25 -8.30 -40.21
C LYS A 204 13.22 -6.96 -40.89
N GLN A 205 13.43 -5.86 -40.17
CA GLN A 205 13.51 -4.52 -40.75
C GLN A 205 14.71 -4.39 -41.71
N ARG A 206 15.90 -4.89 -41.33
CA ARG A 206 17.08 -4.88 -42.21
C ARG A 206 16.87 -5.68 -43.48
N VAL A 207 16.22 -6.86 -43.37
CA VAL A 207 15.87 -7.67 -44.53
C VAL A 207 14.86 -6.94 -45.44
N ALA A 208 13.83 -6.34 -44.86
CA ALA A 208 12.84 -5.57 -45.62
C ALA A 208 13.47 -4.36 -46.31
N GLN A 209 14.36 -3.67 -45.61
CA GLN A 209 15.10 -2.52 -46.16
C GLN A 209 16.02 -2.92 -47.32
N ALA A 210 16.79 -4.01 -47.15
CA ALA A 210 17.64 -4.54 -48.22
C ALA A 210 16.84 -4.99 -49.46
N LYS A 211 15.66 -5.60 -49.24
CA LYS A 211 14.75 -5.95 -50.35
C LYS A 211 14.23 -4.71 -51.08
N ALA A 212 13.77 -3.71 -50.32
CA ALA A 212 13.29 -2.46 -50.92
C ALA A 212 14.39 -1.71 -51.71
N GLU A 213 15.62 -1.71 -51.18
CA GLU A 213 16.78 -1.17 -51.90
C GLU A 213 17.10 -1.95 -53.18
N ALA A 214 17.08 -3.28 -53.14
CA ALA A 214 17.31 -4.12 -54.32
C ALA A 214 16.20 -3.93 -55.35
N GLU A 215 14.92 -3.83 -54.97
CA GLU A 215 13.82 -3.53 -55.88
C GLU A 215 13.97 -2.12 -56.50
N SER A 216 14.34 -1.12 -55.70
CA SER A 216 14.57 0.23 -56.17
C SER A 216 15.70 0.26 -57.24
N LEU A 217 16.81 -0.43 -56.95
CA LEU A 217 17.93 -0.54 -57.90
C LEU A 217 17.53 -1.31 -59.17
N ALA A 218 16.70 -2.35 -59.04
CA ALA A 218 16.18 -3.09 -60.19
C ALA A 218 15.32 -2.21 -61.12
N VAL A 219 14.41 -1.42 -60.53
CA VAL A 219 13.56 -0.47 -61.24
C VAL A 219 14.44 0.64 -61.90
N GLN A 220 15.42 1.15 -61.21
CA GLN A 220 16.34 2.14 -61.75
C GLN A 220 17.13 1.57 -62.95
N ARG A 221 17.63 0.31 -62.89
CA ARG A 221 18.29 -0.34 -64.03
C ARG A 221 17.40 -0.49 -65.24
N GLN A 222 16.12 -0.78 -65.05
CA GLN A 222 15.16 -0.87 -66.17
C GLN A 222 14.89 0.49 -66.83
N GLN A 223 15.00 1.57 -66.10
CA GLN A 223 14.77 2.95 -66.56
C GLN A 223 16.05 3.62 -67.13
N VAL A 224 17.21 3.01 -66.95
CA VAL A 224 18.45 3.52 -67.50
C VAL A 224 18.59 3.18 -69.01
N THR A 225 18.09 4.07 -69.83
CA THR A 225 18.26 3.99 -71.26
C THR A 225 19.65 4.50 -71.68
N PRO A 226 20.22 4.06 -72.85
CA PRO A 226 21.49 4.56 -73.33
C PRO A 226 21.51 6.09 -73.53
N GLU A 227 20.35 6.68 -73.80
CA GLU A 227 20.18 8.13 -73.91
C GLU A 227 20.36 8.84 -72.56
N LEU A 228 19.85 8.27 -71.50
CA LEU A 228 19.99 8.83 -70.14
C LEU A 228 21.43 8.78 -69.64
N ILE A 229 22.17 7.75 -69.98
CA ILE A 229 23.64 7.67 -69.70
C ILE A 229 24.40 8.77 -70.41
N ARG A 230 24.12 9.00 -71.70
CA ARG A 230 24.74 10.08 -72.49
C ARG A 230 24.38 11.45 -71.91
N LEU A 231 23.18 11.67 -71.52
CA LEU A 231 22.76 12.93 -70.92
C LEU A 231 23.49 13.19 -69.60
N ARG A 232 23.63 12.18 -68.73
CA ARG A 232 24.41 12.28 -67.51
C ARG A 232 25.88 12.49 -67.70
N GLU A 233 26.47 11.88 -68.73
CA GLU A 233 27.87 12.12 -69.13
C GLU A 233 28.08 13.56 -69.59
N MET A 234 27.16 14.10 -70.40
CA MET A 234 27.21 15.50 -70.82
C MET A 234 27.02 16.49 -69.67
N GLU A 235 26.09 16.18 -68.67
CA GLU A 235 25.92 16.98 -67.48
C GLU A 235 27.19 16.98 -66.63
N ASN A 236 27.79 15.82 -66.39
CA ASN A 236 29.01 15.68 -65.61
C ASN A 236 30.21 16.42 -66.33
N GLN A 237 30.31 16.34 -67.65
CA GLN A 237 31.30 17.10 -68.43
C GLN A 237 31.05 18.61 -68.27
N ARG A 238 29.81 19.05 -68.39
CA ARG A 238 29.44 20.45 -68.19
C ARG A 238 29.77 20.96 -66.79
N GLN A 239 29.47 20.22 -65.78
CA GLN A 239 29.81 20.56 -64.40
C GLN A 239 31.33 20.55 -64.16
N ALA A 240 32.06 19.64 -64.78
CA ALA A 240 33.52 19.61 -64.72
C ALA A 240 34.11 20.85 -65.36
N ILE A 241 33.58 21.29 -66.54
CA ILE A 241 34.00 22.51 -67.21
C ILE A 241 33.66 23.77 -66.42
N GLU A 242 32.50 23.86 -65.88
CA GLU A 242 32.06 25.00 -65.00
C GLU A 242 32.91 25.13 -63.72
N LYS A 243 33.39 24.04 -63.17
CA LYS A 243 34.26 24.04 -61.99
C LYS A 243 35.73 24.12 -62.28
N TRP A 244 36.14 24.11 -63.61
CA TRP A 244 37.53 24.16 -63.96
C TRP A 244 38.11 25.56 -63.88
N ASP A 245 39.18 25.72 -63.13
CA ASP A 245 39.90 27.00 -62.91
C ASP A 245 40.85 27.35 -64.04
N GLY A 246 40.80 26.62 -65.14
CA GLY A 246 41.65 26.88 -66.35
C GLY A 246 43.09 26.36 -66.20
N LYS A 247 43.47 25.71 -65.15
CA LYS A 247 44.79 25.13 -64.93
C LYS A 247 44.79 23.63 -65.18
N LEU A 248 45.70 23.16 -65.97
CA LEU A 248 45.94 21.74 -66.18
C LEU A 248 46.50 21.13 -64.87
N PRO A 249 45.94 20.05 -64.34
CA PRO A 249 46.54 19.40 -63.23
C PRO A 249 47.92 18.83 -63.58
N ASN A 250 48.91 19.13 -62.77
CA ASN A 250 50.24 18.55 -62.85
C ASN A 250 50.18 17.07 -62.43
N VAL A 251 49.82 16.21 -63.40
CA VAL A 251 49.77 14.76 -63.13
C VAL A 251 50.92 14.15 -63.95
N ALA A 252 51.95 13.70 -63.27
CA ALA A 252 52.99 12.89 -63.82
C ALA A 252 52.52 11.45 -64.07
N GLY A 253 51.78 11.19 -65.15
CA GLY A 253 51.29 9.84 -65.47
C GLY A 253 50.01 9.89 -66.32
N GLY A 254 50.14 9.52 -67.53
CA GLY A 254 49.34 9.55 -68.74
C GLY A 254 47.86 9.20 -68.74
N ALA A 255 47.08 9.59 -67.74
CA ALA A 255 45.62 9.54 -67.79
C ALA A 255 45.06 10.84 -67.21
N ILE A 256 44.53 11.69 -68.06
CA ILE A 256 43.70 12.84 -67.61
C ILE A 256 42.31 12.30 -67.29
N PRO A 257 41.87 12.24 -66.05
CA PRO A 257 40.53 11.80 -65.75
C PRO A 257 39.53 12.84 -66.27
N PHE A 258 38.58 12.41 -67.09
CA PHE A 258 37.39 13.13 -67.57
C PHE A 258 37.53 13.94 -68.92
N ILE A 259 38.65 13.96 -69.60
CA ILE A 259 38.75 14.61 -70.93
C ILE A 259 39.25 13.59 -71.96
N ASN A 260 38.35 13.14 -72.82
CA ASN A 260 38.73 12.31 -73.96
C ASN A 260 39.12 13.26 -75.17
N VAL A 261 40.40 13.52 -75.32
CA VAL A 261 40.86 14.27 -76.47
C VAL A 261 41.13 13.27 -77.56
N SER A 262 40.10 12.84 -78.27
CA SER A 262 40.29 12.10 -79.53
C SER A 262 40.70 13.09 -80.64
N ASN A 263 41.95 12.95 -81.14
CA ASN A 263 42.40 13.63 -82.30
C ASN A 263 41.47 13.40 -83.51
N SER A 264 40.73 14.42 -83.93
CA SER A 264 40.12 14.45 -85.25
C SER A 264 41.19 14.81 -86.29
N LYS A 265 41.55 13.85 -87.10
CA LYS A 265 41.99 14.15 -88.41
C LYS A 265 40.80 14.29 -89.34
#